data_d1d1029115950cc8f1b7934d30ea7a65
#
_entry.id   d1d1029115950cc8f1b7934d30ea7a65
#
_cell.length_a   1.000
_cell.length_b   1.000
_cell.length_c   1.000
_cell.angle_alpha   90.00
_cell.angle_beta   90.00
_cell.angle_gamma   90.00
#
_symmetry.space_group_name_H-M   'P 1'
#
loop_
_entity.id
_entity.type
_entity.pdbx_description
1 polymer ?
#
loop_
_entity_poly.entity_id
_entity_poly.type
_entity_poly.pdbx_seq_one_letter_code
_entity_poly.pdbx_strand_id
1 'polypeptide(L)'
;MTASDSSWRDRYLDLIEQIVTNTLQGKVRSKNQVYRTLTENISPGTGEIFERCLDERMSQVREGLDKQTDEMKQAKATRQLRALQTIQDAWQQWQKEKQQTQSLSKATTQILSAPVEERFLALLQILDINQTQPLTQTQIQQLAKSLKQTAESNPDSEIASDLLQIADGLTRGLQSISALEGHLVSWMYEQGGSALGFEGIPGQRGPWSVWAGRINSLFPQQLFQLQALNQPATKLAQAFQNAELSVWIELAVILRWLQQGLVSWFDQQPYSAKWGRLLSSSTLMTFAVIWWELSNGLSPGSQLSRACFQIVLQILRNFAGRADFPLYGGIVASFSGEGLRNTLKYLDEPLREIERTQEKGRILTLLAYSQRTLGQYEQAKAFHQEALEIARSAGDSRCEIANLNHLARTSIAQKDYQAAINYSQRALIIARQTGDRLGEANALANLGYSEVLADRQREQMLPEVYEASIEYLKQSLSLSDRLGDAIDREVVRSQTQALAYNSLGIAYTLIEQPAIAVEYLEKGVEAAQRVGDLYLMGLNFTYLAEAYYRLNLLDRAIYNGCLGMSFLERISAQEWRQAAGLMTILQGRIGNETFQTLLQQHRSKIVPAIGVDGFDYLPQLLEQYRRS
;
A
#
# COMPACT_ATOMS: atom_id res chain seq x y z
N MET A 1 -32.90 -3.97 -34.33
CA MET A 1 -32.39 -5.24 -34.90
C MET A 1 -32.39 -5.10 -36.41
N THR A 2 -31.25 -5.24 -37.04
CA THR A 2 -31.15 -5.23 -38.49
C THR A 2 -31.61 -6.59 -39.05
N ALA A 3 -31.98 -6.69 -40.31
CA ALA A 3 -32.42 -7.96 -40.95
C ALA A 3 -31.34 -9.06 -40.86
N SER A 4 -30.05 -8.71 -40.75
CA SER A 4 -28.96 -9.64 -40.53
C SER A 4 -28.94 -10.21 -39.10
N ASP A 5 -29.35 -9.44 -38.07
CA ASP A 5 -29.38 -9.88 -36.68
C ASP A 5 -30.44 -10.98 -36.44
N SER A 6 -31.58 -10.91 -37.13
CA SER A 6 -32.64 -11.93 -37.03
C SER A 6 -32.19 -13.28 -37.59
N SER A 7 -31.45 -13.28 -38.70
CA SER A 7 -30.89 -14.51 -39.30
C SER A 7 -29.82 -15.19 -38.40
N TRP A 8 -29.00 -14.42 -37.72
CA TRP A 8 -28.00 -14.97 -36.76
C TRP A 8 -28.66 -15.49 -35.49
N ARG A 9 -29.70 -14.81 -34.99
CA ARG A 9 -30.46 -15.25 -33.82
C ARG A 9 -31.09 -16.63 -34.06
N ASP A 10 -31.78 -16.84 -35.16
CA ASP A 10 -32.43 -18.12 -35.48
C ASP A 10 -31.37 -19.22 -35.58
N ARG A 11 -30.26 -18.97 -36.27
CA ARG A 11 -29.15 -19.91 -36.40
C ARG A 11 -28.56 -20.29 -35.05
N TYR A 12 -28.42 -19.36 -34.12
CA TYR A 12 -27.83 -19.66 -32.81
C TYR A 12 -28.81 -20.35 -31.86
N LEU A 13 -30.10 -20.03 -31.94
CA LEU A 13 -31.10 -20.81 -31.23
C LEU A 13 -31.14 -22.27 -31.70
N ASP A 14 -31.07 -22.51 -33.01
CA ASP A 14 -30.99 -23.88 -33.58
C ASP A 14 -29.72 -24.61 -33.12
N LEU A 15 -28.58 -23.92 -33.12
CA LEU A 15 -27.30 -24.50 -32.62
C LEU A 15 -27.41 -24.90 -31.15
N ILE A 16 -27.97 -24.02 -30.29
CA ILE A 16 -28.17 -24.30 -28.87
C ILE A 16 -29.07 -25.52 -28.67
N GLU A 17 -30.20 -25.58 -29.39
CA GLU A 17 -31.15 -26.72 -29.34
C GLU A 17 -30.50 -28.02 -29.82
N GLN A 18 -29.70 -27.96 -30.87
CA GLN A 18 -28.97 -29.13 -31.39
C GLN A 18 -27.99 -29.65 -30.35
N ILE A 19 -27.21 -28.81 -29.69
CA ILE A 19 -26.27 -29.19 -28.64
C ILE A 19 -27.03 -29.79 -27.45
N VAL A 20 -28.11 -29.15 -26.99
CA VAL A 20 -28.96 -29.63 -25.89
C VAL A 20 -29.53 -31.03 -26.23
N THR A 21 -30.10 -31.18 -27.41
CA THR A 21 -30.69 -32.46 -27.86
C THR A 21 -29.65 -33.57 -27.94
N ASN A 22 -28.48 -33.28 -28.52
CA ASN A 22 -27.38 -34.24 -28.61
C ASN A 22 -26.82 -34.62 -27.22
N THR A 23 -26.82 -33.69 -26.28
CA THR A 23 -26.41 -33.93 -24.89
C THR A 23 -27.42 -34.85 -24.19
N LEU A 24 -28.71 -34.58 -24.35
CA LEU A 24 -29.79 -35.41 -23.78
C LEU A 24 -29.82 -36.82 -24.36
N GLN A 25 -29.42 -36.98 -25.62
CA GLN A 25 -29.32 -38.30 -26.31
C GLN A 25 -28.01 -39.03 -26.00
N GLY A 26 -27.12 -38.47 -25.17
CA GLY A 26 -25.83 -39.07 -24.85
C GLY A 26 -24.80 -39.05 -25.99
N LYS A 27 -25.06 -38.32 -27.06
CA LYS A 27 -24.14 -38.17 -28.20
C LYS A 27 -22.96 -37.24 -27.87
N VAL A 28 -23.17 -36.24 -27.01
CA VAL A 28 -22.13 -35.38 -26.47
C VAL A 28 -21.64 -35.97 -25.15
N ARG A 29 -20.39 -36.43 -25.12
CA ARG A 29 -19.79 -37.13 -23.96
C ARG A 29 -18.81 -36.29 -23.14
N SER A 30 -18.41 -35.09 -23.60
CA SER A 30 -17.46 -34.26 -22.93
C SER A 30 -17.72 -32.77 -23.17
N LYS A 31 -17.33 -31.92 -22.19
CA LYS A 31 -17.34 -30.44 -22.35
C LYS A 31 -16.51 -29.99 -23.55
N ASN A 32 -15.42 -30.70 -23.88
CA ASN A 32 -14.56 -30.37 -25.03
C ASN A 32 -15.27 -30.53 -26.37
N GLN A 33 -16.25 -31.42 -26.49
CA GLN A 33 -17.06 -31.54 -27.71
C GLN A 33 -17.97 -30.34 -27.89
N VAL A 34 -18.61 -29.88 -26.81
CA VAL A 34 -19.42 -28.64 -26.83
C VAL A 34 -18.55 -27.47 -27.22
N TYR A 35 -17.38 -27.32 -26.60
CA TYR A 35 -16.43 -26.26 -26.90
C TYR A 35 -16.07 -26.23 -28.40
N ARG A 36 -15.68 -27.36 -28.98
CA ARG A 36 -15.34 -27.45 -30.41
C ARG A 36 -16.54 -27.06 -31.31
N THR A 37 -17.72 -27.55 -30.99
CA THR A 37 -18.94 -27.23 -31.74
C THR A 37 -19.21 -25.73 -31.71
N LEU A 38 -19.01 -25.05 -30.57
CA LEU A 38 -19.16 -23.59 -30.46
C LEU A 38 -18.10 -22.82 -31.29
N THR A 39 -16.83 -23.25 -31.18
CA THR A 39 -15.72 -22.58 -31.91
C THR A 39 -15.85 -22.70 -33.43
N GLU A 40 -16.43 -23.79 -33.93
CA GLU A 40 -16.61 -24.01 -35.36
C GLU A 40 -17.84 -23.30 -35.95
N ASN A 41 -18.87 -23.05 -35.13
CA ASN A 41 -20.15 -22.54 -35.63
C ASN A 41 -20.47 -21.09 -35.28
N ILE A 42 -19.75 -20.48 -34.35
CA ILE A 42 -19.96 -19.06 -33.98
C ILE A 42 -19.06 -18.17 -34.82
N SER A 43 -19.67 -17.29 -35.59
CA SER A 43 -18.97 -16.35 -36.47
C SER A 43 -18.28 -15.22 -35.69
N PRO A 44 -17.09 -14.76 -36.12
CA PRO A 44 -16.43 -13.62 -35.50
C PRO A 44 -17.34 -12.36 -35.49
N GLY A 45 -17.40 -11.67 -34.37
CA GLY A 45 -18.19 -10.44 -34.20
C GLY A 45 -19.67 -10.63 -33.81
N THR A 46 -20.16 -11.87 -33.75
CA THR A 46 -21.59 -12.16 -33.43
C THR A 46 -21.80 -12.81 -32.05
N GLY A 47 -20.74 -12.84 -31.21
CA GLY A 47 -20.77 -13.50 -29.89
C GLY A 47 -21.83 -12.95 -28.94
N GLU A 48 -22.10 -11.64 -28.98
CA GLU A 48 -23.16 -11.03 -28.15
C GLU A 48 -24.55 -11.55 -28.52
N ILE A 49 -24.81 -11.81 -29.82
CA ILE A 49 -26.08 -12.37 -30.28
C ILE A 49 -26.26 -13.77 -29.75
N PHE A 50 -25.19 -14.59 -29.81
CA PHE A 50 -25.19 -15.95 -29.24
C PHE A 50 -25.47 -15.93 -27.74
N GLU A 51 -24.80 -15.06 -26.99
CA GLU A 51 -24.95 -14.93 -25.53
C GLU A 51 -26.40 -14.58 -25.16
N ARG A 52 -27.00 -13.59 -25.84
CA ARG A 52 -28.40 -13.25 -25.63
C ARG A 52 -29.35 -14.43 -25.94
N CYS A 53 -29.11 -15.20 -26.99
CA CYS A 53 -29.89 -16.38 -27.32
C CYS A 53 -29.78 -17.47 -26.23
N LEU A 54 -28.58 -17.65 -25.69
CA LEU A 54 -28.33 -18.62 -24.60
C LEU A 54 -29.04 -18.20 -23.31
N ASP A 55 -28.91 -16.94 -22.91
CA ASP A 55 -29.56 -16.39 -21.71
C ASP A 55 -31.10 -16.42 -21.83
N GLU A 56 -31.65 -16.06 -22.99
CA GLU A 56 -33.08 -16.16 -23.27
C GLU A 56 -33.54 -17.62 -23.10
N ARG A 57 -32.81 -18.56 -23.67
CA ARG A 57 -33.15 -19.98 -23.59
C ARG A 57 -33.04 -20.56 -22.18
N MET A 58 -32.03 -20.16 -21.45
CA MET A 58 -31.86 -20.54 -20.03
C MET A 58 -33.01 -20.01 -19.17
N SER A 59 -33.40 -18.75 -19.39
CA SER A 59 -34.53 -18.13 -18.68
C SER A 59 -35.84 -18.83 -18.94
N GLN A 60 -36.13 -19.14 -20.22
CA GLN A 60 -37.33 -19.90 -20.59
C GLN A 60 -37.41 -21.29 -19.92
N VAL A 61 -36.28 -22.02 -19.85
CA VAL A 61 -36.26 -23.33 -19.22
C VAL A 61 -36.40 -23.21 -17.69
N ARG A 62 -35.82 -22.18 -17.04
CA ARG A 62 -35.99 -21.91 -15.60
C ARG A 62 -37.45 -21.55 -15.26
N GLU A 63 -38.06 -20.65 -15.99
CA GLU A 63 -39.46 -20.29 -15.78
C GLU A 63 -40.42 -21.49 -16.02
N GLY A 64 -40.09 -22.35 -17.00
CA GLY A 64 -40.82 -23.58 -17.23
C GLY A 64 -40.67 -24.60 -16.09
N LEU A 65 -39.49 -24.65 -15.45
CA LEU A 65 -39.23 -25.53 -14.31
C LEU A 65 -40.02 -25.11 -13.06
N ASP A 66 -40.06 -23.78 -12.78
CA ASP A 66 -40.72 -23.25 -11.60
C ASP A 66 -42.26 -23.41 -11.65
N LYS A 67 -42.83 -23.46 -12.84
CA LYS A 67 -44.28 -23.62 -13.07
C LYS A 67 -44.74 -25.06 -13.22
N GLN A 68 -43.82 -26.03 -13.23
CA GLN A 68 -44.11 -27.43 -13.54
C GLN A 68 -44.35 -28.27 -12.30
N THR A 69 -45.49 -28.96 -12.22
CA THR A 69 -45.86 -29.86 -11.12
C THR A 69 -45.64 -31.35 -11.44
N ASP A 70 -45.38 -31.71 -12.70
CA ASP A 70 -45.14 -33.07 -13.16
C ASP A 70 -43.68 -33.44 -13.03
N GLU A 71 -43.37 -34.46 -12.19
CA GLU A 71 -42.01 -34.91 -11.87
C GLU A 71 -41.20 -35.31 -13.11
N MET A 72 -41.82 -35.96 -14.10
CA MET A 72 -41.11 -36.37 -15.33
C MET A 72 -40.71 -35.15 -16.17
N LYS A 73 -41.58 -34.14 -16.25
CA LYS A 73 -41.27 -32.89 -16.97
C LYS A 73 -40.25 -32.06 -16.23
N GLN A 74 -40.29 -32.02 -14.88
CA GLN A 74 -39.25 -31.37 -14.05
C GLN A 74 -37.88 -32.04 -14.25
N ALA A 75 -37.80 -33.37 -14.25
CA ALA A 75 -36.56 -34.10 -14.50
C ALA A 75 -35.99 -33.80 -15.90
N LYS A 76 -36.86 -33.67 -16.92
CA LYS A 76 -36.45 -33.32 -18.28
C LYS A 76 -35.93 -31.88 -18.33
N ALA A 77 -36.64 -30.91 -17.74
CA ALA A 77 -36.23 -29.50 -17.69
C ALA A 77 -34.90 -29.32 -16.92
N THR A 78 -34.71 -30.05 -15.82
CA THR A 78 -33.45 -30.05 -15.06
C THR A 78 -32.27 -30.57 -15.89
N ARG A 79 -32.48 -31.61 -16.71
CA ARG A 79 -31.43 -32.10 -17.63
C ARG A 79 -31.15 -31.12 -18.74
N GLN A 80 -32.16 -30.44 -19.27
CA GLN A 80 -31.99 -29.37 -20.26
C GLN A 80 -31.19 -28.21 -19.66
N LEU A 81 -31.50 -27.80 -18.44
CA LEU A 81 -30.77 -26.70 -17.75
C LEU A 81 -29.31 -27.06 -17.55
N ARG A 82 -28.99 -28.27 -17.16
CA ARG A 82 -27.59 -28.76 -17.04
C ARG A 82 -26.85 -28.75 -18.39
N ALA A 83 -27.54 -29.12 -19.49
CA ALA A 83 -26.96 -29.06 -20.82
C ALA A 83 -26.66 -27.59 -21.22
N LEU A 84 -27.58 -26.65 -20.95
CA LEU A 84 -27.41 -25.22 -21.19
C LEU A 84 -26.28 -24.63 -20.33
N GLN A 85 -26.15 -25.04 -19.06
CA GLN A 85 -25.02 -24.65 -18.20
C GLN A 85 -23.68 -25.15 -18.78
N THR A 86 -23.65 -26.34 -19.36
CA THR A 86 -22.43 -26.87 -20.03
C THR A 86 -22.07 -26.01 -21.26
N ILE A 87 -23.07 -25.51 -22.00
CA ILE A 87 -22.85 -24.58 -23.13
C ILE A 87 -22.33 -23.25 -22.60
N GLN A 88 -22.89 -22.74 -21.52
CA GLN A 88 -22.48 -21.48 -20.89
C GLN A 88 -21.01 -21.55 -20.39
N ASP A 89 -20.65 -22.64 -19.70
CA ASP A 89 -19.28 -22.90 -19.24
C ASP A 89 -18.30 -22.93 -20.42
N ALA A 90 -18.64 -23.66 -21.49
CA ALA A 90 -17.81 -23.78 -22.69
C ALA A 90 -17.68 -22.44 -23.44
N TRP A 91 -18.75 -21.64 -23.48
CA TRP A 91 -18.74 -20.30 -24.04
C TRP A 91 -17.85 -19.34 -23.26
N GLN A 92 -17.96 -19.32 -21.93
CA GLN A 92 -17.11 -18.50 -21.05
C GLN A 92 -15.63 -18.89 -21.20
N GLN A 93 -15.34 -20.19 -21.30
CA GLN A 93 -13.99 -20.66 -21.57
C GLN A 93 -13.46 -20.14 -22.90
N TRP A 94 -14.26 -20.22 -23.96
CA TRP A 94 -13.88 -19.73 -25.29
C TRP A 94 -13.65 -18.21 -25.32
N GLN A 95 -14.52 -17.43 -24.66
CA GLN A 95 -14.33 -15.98 -24.51
C GLN A 95 -13.02 -15.66 -23.80
N LYS A 96 -12.74 -16.38 -22.71
CA LYS A 96 -11.50 -16.20 -21.94
C LYS A 96 -10.26 -16.52 -22.77
N GLU A 97 -10.26 -17.63 -23.50
CA GLU A 97 -9.14 -18.03 -24.36
C GLU A 97 -8.95 -17.05 -25.54
N LYS A 98 -10.03 -16.56 -26.12
CA LYS A 98 -9.98 -15.54 -27.17
C LYS A 98 -9.41 -14.21 -26.67
N GLN A 99 -9.87 -13.75 -25.51
CA GLN A 99 -9.31 -12.54 -24.86
C GLN A 99 -7.82 -12.72 -24.54
N GLN A 100 -7.43 -13.90 -24.04
CA GLN A 100 -6.03 -14.22 -23.77
C GLN A 100 -5.16 -14.17 -25.04
N THR A 101 -5.65 -14.75 -26.14
CA THR A 101 -4.94 -14.73 -27.42
C THR A 101 -4.82 -13.32 -27.98
N GLN A 102 -5.88 -12.51 -27.85
CA GLN A 102 -5.85 -11.10 -28.28
C GLN A 102 -4.90 -10.25 -27.43
N SER A 103 -4.89 -10.46 -26.12
CA SER A 103 -3.97 -9.73 -25.22
C SER A 103 -2.51 -10.08 -25.50
N LEU A 104 -2.19 -11.35 -25.78
CA LEU A 104 -0.86 -11.79 -26.18
C LEU A 104 -0.43 -11.21 -27.54
N SER A 105 -1.33 -11.21 -28.51
CA SER A 105 -1.05 -10.62 -29.83
C SER A 105 -0.79 -9.12 -29.70
N LYS A 106 -1.60 -8.39 -28.92
CA LYS A 106 -1.37 -6.97 -28.64
C LYS A 106 -0.03 -6.73 -27.94
N ALA A 107 0.28 -7.54 -26.91
CA ALA A 107 1.55 -7.45 -26.19
C ALA A 107 2.76 -7.66 -27.13
N THR A 108 2.71 -8.70 -27.96
CA THR A 108 3.78 -8.96 -28.95
C THR A 108 3.91 -7.80 -29.93
N THR A 109 2.80 -7.29 -30.47
CA THR A 109 2.82 -6.15 -31.40
C THR A 109 3.37 -4.89 -30.74
N GLN A 110 3.01 -4.61 -29.48
CA GLN A 110 3.50 -3.46 -28.73
C GLN A 110 5.02 -3.50 -28.54
N ILE A 111 5.59 -4.67 -28.21
CA ILE A 111 7.05 -4.85 -28.09
C ILE A 111 7.73 -4.66 -29.45
N LEU A 112 7.19 -5.24 -30.51
CA LEU A 112 7.76 -5.17 -31.86
C LEU A 112 7.73 -3.75 -32.44
N SER A 113 6.66 -2.99 -32.18
CA SER A 113 6.51 -1.61 -32.68
C SER A 113 7.34 -0.59 -31.89
N ALA A 114 7.82 -0.95 -30.70
CA ALA A 114 8.66 -0.07 -29.89
C ALA A 114 10.09 0.01 -30.47
N PRO A 115 10.73 1.20 -30.45
CA PRO A 115 12.15 1.34 -30.72
C PRO A 115 12.99 0.40 -29.85
N VAL A 116 14.15 -0.08 -30.33
CA VAL A 116 15.00 -1.02 -29.58
C VAL A 116 15.28 -0.50 -28.16
N GLU A 117 15.62 0.78 -28.03
CA GLU A 117 15.91 1.44 -26.75
C GLU A 117 14.70 1.53 -25.80
N GLU A 118 13.47 1.31 -26.28
CA GLU A 118 12.25 1.42 -25.50
C GLU A 118 11.51 0.09 -25.30
N ARG A 119 12.00 -1.00 -25.89
CA ARG A 119 11.33 -2.32 -25.80
C ARG A 119 11.25 -2.85 -24.37
N PHE A 120 12.27 -2.60 -23.56
CA PHE A 120 12.22 -2.98 -22.16
C PHE A 120 11.12 -2.19 -21.41
N LEU A 121 10.99 -0.89 -21.66
CA LEU A 121 9.91 -0.09 -21.11
C LEU A 121 8.53 -0.58 -21.59
N ALA A 122 8.39 -0.92 -22.87
CA ALA A 122 7.17 -1.50 -23.42
C ALA A 122 6.83 -2.84 -22.76
N LEU A 123 7.83 -3.71 -22.54
CA LEU A 123 7.65 -4.96 -21.79
C LEU A 123 7.15 -4.68 -20.35
N LEU A 124 7.75 -3.71 -19.66
CA LEU A 124 7.33 -3.35 -18.28
C LEU A 124 5.91 -2.80 -18.24
N GLN A 125 5.45 -2.07 -19.25
CA GLN A 125 4.06 -1.64 -19.36
C GLN A 125 3.11 -2.84 -19.52
N ILE A 126 3.50 -3.84 -20.30
CA ILE A 126 2.72 -5.08 -20.46
C ILE A 126 2.70 -5.89 -19.18
N LEU A 127 3.80 -5.91 -18.43
CA LEU A 127 3.93 -6.60 -17.16
C LEU A 127 3.35 -5.79 -15.98
N ASP A 128 2.81 -4.59 -16.19
CA ASP A 128 2.28 -3.74 -15.12
C ASP A 128 1.14 -4.44 -14.38
N ILE A 129 1.28 -4.53 -13.06
CA ILE A 129 0.29 -5.14 -12.16
C ILE A 129 -1.01 -4.33 -12.07
N ASN A 130 -0.97 -3.06 -12.47
CA ASN A 130 -2.13 -2.17 -12.47
C ASN A 130 -3.01 -2.30 -13.72
N GLN A 131 -2.63 -3.17 -14.66
CA GLN A 131 -3.47 -3.50 -15.80
C GLN A 131 -4.78 -4.14 -15.35
N THR A 132 -5.87 -3.89 -16.06
CA THR A 132 -7.19 -4.48 -15.79
C THR A 132 -7.14 -6.02 -15.79
N GLN A 133 -6.26 -6.59 -16.60
CA GLN A 133 -6.00 -8.03 -16.70
C GLN A 133 -4.48 -8.27 -16.78
N PRO A 134 -3.78 -8.36 -15.63
CA PRO A 134 -2.36 -8.63 -15.59
C PRO A 134 -2.05 -10.01 -16.19
N LEU A 135 -0.94 -10.12 -16.93
CA LEU A 135 -0.52 -11.39 -17.51
C LEU A 135 -0.20 -12.44 -16.43
N THR A 136 -0.73 -13.63 -16.63
CA THR A 136 -0.42 -14.83 -15.82
C THR A 136 0.94 -15.40 -16.21
N GLN A 137 1.53 -16.26 -15.37
CA GLN A 137 2.79 -16.96 -15.67
C GLN A 137 2.71 -17.73 -17.00
N THR A 138 1.61 -18.43 -17.26
CA THR A 138 1.36 -19.16 -18.52
C THR A 138 1.38 -18.21 -19.72
N GLN A 139 0.78 -17.02 -19.61
CA GLN A 139 0.77 -16.04 -20.69
C GLN A 139 2.16 -15.41 -20.89
N ILE A 140 2.92 -15.18 -19.82
CA ILE A 140 4.32 -14.70 -19.92
C ILE A 140 5.19 -15.76 -20.63
N GLN A 141 4.98 -17.04 -20.34
CA GLN A 141 5.66 -18.14 -21.04
C GLN A 141 5.31 -18.19 -22.53
N GLN A 142 4.04 -18.01 -22.86
CA GLN A 142 3.58 -17.92 -24.25
C GLN A 142 4.15 -16.71 -24.98
N LEU A 143 4.23 -15.55 -24.30
CA LEU A 143 4.85 -14.33 -24.81
C LEU A 143 6.33 -14.57 -25.12
N ALA A 144 7.08 -15.14 -24.19
CA ALA A 144 8.49 -15.49 -24.39
C ALA A 144 8.68 -16.40 -25.60
N LYS A 145 7.84 -17.44 -25.76
CA LYS A 145 7.87 -18.33 -26.91
C LYS A 145 7.55 -17.63 -28.23
N SER A 146 6.54 -16.75 -28.23
CA SER A 146 6.17 -15.96 -29.40
C SER A 146 7.29 -15.01 -29.84
N LEU A 147 7.92 -14.30 -28.89
CA LEU A 147 9.06 -13.41 -29.16
C LEU A 147 10.25 -14.16 -29.72
N LYS A 148 10.55 -15.36 -29.18
CA LYS A 148 11.63 -16.22 -29.70
C LYS A 148 11.37 -16.64 -31.15
N GLN A 149 10.16 -17.09 -31.46
CA GLN A 149 9.78 -17.47 -32.82
C GLN A 149 9.86 -16.29 -33.79
N THR A 150 9.44 -15.10 -33.34
CA THR A 150 9.53 -13.88 -34.14
C THR A 150 10.99 -13.49 -34.39
N ALA A 151 11.86 -13.63 -33.38
CA ALA A 151 13.30 -13.35 -33.53
C ALA A 151 13.96 -14.31 -34.53
N GLU A 152 13.66 -15.60 -34.48
CA GLU A 152 14.19 -16.62 -35.39
C GLU A 152 13.79 -16.37 -36.86
N SER A 153 12.66 -15.71 -37.10
CA SER A 153 12.14 -15.37 -38.42
C SER A 153 12.50 -13.95 -38.88
N ASN A 154 13.15 -13.14 -38.03
CA ASN A 154 13.49 -11.75 -38.37
C ASN A 154 14.86 -11.64 -39.05
N PRO A 155 14.95 -11.01 -40.25
CA PRO A 155 16.22 -10.83 -40.96
C PRO A 155 17.14 -9.80 -40.33
N ASP A 156 16.62 -8.89 -39.49
CA ASP A 156 17.41 -7.88 -38.80
C ASP A 156 18.04 -8.50 -37.53
N SER A 157 19.37 -8.61 -37.53
CA SER A 157 20.14 -9.27 -36.48
C SER A 157 20.11 -8.51 -35.17
N GLU A 158 19.97 -7.19 -35.17
CA GLU A 158 19.91 -6.37 -33.95
C GLU A 158 18.53 -6.54 -33.27
N ILE A 159 17.45 -6.46 -34.05
CA ILE A 159 16.11 -6.71 -33.59
C ILE A 159 15.96 -8.14 -33.07
N ALA A 160 16.49 -9.11 -33.83
CA ALA A 160 16.44 -10.51 -33.42
C ALA A 160 17.19 -10.76 -32.09
N SER A 161 18.38 -10.19 -31.93
CA SER A 161 19.18 -10.30 -30.70
C SER A 161 18.45 -9.73 -29.49
N ASP A 162 17.85 -8.55 -29.62
CA ASP A 162 17.09 -7.90 -28.55
C ASP A 162 15.85 -8.71 -28.12
N LEU A 163 15.09 -9.21 -29.11
CA LEU A 163 13.93 -10.07 -28.83
C LEU A 163 14.33 -11.40 -28.16
N LEU A 164 15.48 -11.97 -28.53
CA LEU A 164 16.02 -13.17 -27.88
C LEU A 164 16.39 -12.89 -26.43
N GLN A 165 17.01 -11.74 -26.14
CA GLN A 165 17.33 -11.34 -24.75
C GLN A 165 16.06 -11.16 -23.93
N ILE A 166 15.01 -10.56 -24.49
CA ILE A 166 13.71 -10.42 -23.80
C ILE A 166 13.11 -11.81 -23.51
N ALA A 167 13.06 -12.68 -24.52
CA ALA A 167 12.50 -14.02 -24.37
C ALA A 167 13.29 -14.88 -23.36
N ASP A 168 14.61 -14.77 -23.37
CA ASP A 168 15.50 -15.47 -22.43
C ASP A 168 15.33 -14.96 -21.01
N GLY A 169 15.27 -13.66 -20.79
CA GLY A 169 15.03 -13.06 -19.47
C GLY A 169 13.68 -13.46 -18.88
N LEU A 170 12.61 -13.47 -19.67
CA LEU A 170 11.29 -13.97 -19.26
C LEU A 170 11.33 -15.45 -18.88
N THR A 171 12.02 -16.28 -19.70
CA THR A 171 12.11 -17.72 -19.47
C THR A 171 12.91 -18.02 -18.20
N ARG A 172 14.07 -17.39 -18.01
CA ARG A 172 14.90 -17.55 -16.80
C ARG A 172 14.16 -17.05 -15.55
N GLY A 173 13.45 -15.92 -15.66
CA GLY A 173 12.63 -15.42 -14.57
C GLY A 173 11.56 -16.42 -14.11
N LEU A 174 10.84 -17.06 -15.06
CA LEU A 174 9.85 -18.08 -14.73
C LEU A 174 10.47 -19.35 -14.12
N GLN A 175 11.66 -19.76 -14.58
CA GLN A 175 12.39 -20.88 -13.99
C GLN A 175 12.81 -20.58 -12.55
N SER A 176 13.32 -19.38 -12.29
CA SER A 176 13.69 -18.92 -10.96
C SER A 176 12.49 -18.84 -10.03
N ILE A 177 11.33 -18.39 -10.52
CA ILE A 177 10.07 -18.39 -9.78
C ILE A 177 9.70 -19.81 -9.34
N SER A 178 9.78 -20.81 -10.24
CA SER A 178 9.47 -22.19 -9.89
C SER A 178 10.35 -22.75 -8.77
N ALA A 179 11.60 -22.30 -8.68
CA ALA A 179 12.50 -22.67 -7.59
C ALA A 179 12.13 -21.98 -6.24
N LEU A 180 11.48 -20.82 -6.29
CA LEU A 180 11.07 -20.03 -5.12
C LEU A 180 9.66 -20.35 -4.63
N GLU A 181 8.82 -20.99 -5.44
CA GLU A 181 7.38 -21.12 -5.20
C GLU A 181 7.05 -21.77 -3.85
N GLY A 182 7.75 -22.83 -3.47
CA GLY A 182 7.61 -23.48 -2.17
C GLY A 182 8.17 -22.69 -0.97
N HIS A 183 8.89 -21.61 -1.23
CA HIS A 183 9.62 -20.85 -0.21
C HIS A 183 9.15 -19.39 -0.07
N LEU A 184 8.04 -19.03 -0.69
CA LEU A 184 7.51 -17.66 -0.64
C LEU A 184 7.28 -17.17 0.81
N VAL A 185 6.72 -18.04 1.66
CA VAL A 185 6.32 -17.72 3.03
C VAL A 185 6.88 -18.69 4.09
N SER A 186 7.71 -19.68 3.71
CA SER A 186 8.25 -20.69 4.63
C SER A 186 9.04 -20.07 5.79
N TRP A 187 9.73 -18.97 5.54
CA TRP A 187 10.51 -18.21 6.52
C TRP A 187 9.68 -17.72 7.72
N MET A 188 8.38 -17.48 7.54
CA MET A 188 7.49 -17.04 8.62
C MET A 188 7.25 -18.12 9.68
N TYR A 189 7.36 -19.39 9.29
CA TYR A 189 7.19 -20.54 10.19
C TYR A 189 8.50 -20.95 10.85
N GLU A 190 9.64 -20.61 10.25
CA GLU A 190 10.97 -20.95 10.74
C GLU A 190 11.47 -19.97 11.81
N GLN A 191 11.02 -18.71 11.76
CA GLN A 191 11.40 -17.66 12.71
C GLN A 191 10.38 -17.60 13.85
N GLY A 192 10.62 -18.34 14.93
CA GLY A 192 9.74 -18.42 16.10
C GLY A 192 9.28 -17.07 16.64
N GLY A 193 8.17 -16.57 16.15
CA GLY A 193 7.22 -15.65 16.79
C GLY A 193 7.65 -14.23 17.19
N SER A 194 8.90 -13.81 17.05
CA SER A 194 9.38 -12.56 17.67
C SER A 194 9.69 -11.39 16.71
N ALA A 195 9.70 -11.61 15.40
CA ALA A 195 9.94 -10.54 14.42
C ALA A 195 8.97 -10.67 13.24
N LEU A 196 7.87 -9.93 13.29
CA LEU A 196 6.93 -9.79 12.18
C LEU A 196 7.45 -8.71 11.22
N GLY A 197 7.76 -9.10 9.98
CA GLY A 197 8.19 -8.19 8.92
C GLY A 197 9.51 -8.55 8.27
N PHE A 198 9.99 -7.66 7.41
CA PHE A 198 11.28 -7.80 6.71
C PHE A 198 12.49 -7.48 7.62
N GLU A 199 12.25 -7.02 8.84
CA GLU A 199 13.27 -6.70 9.84
C GLU A 199 13.50 -7.89 10.77
N GLY A 200 14.70 -8.43 10.78
CA GLY A 200 15.16 -9.51 11.68
C GLY A 200 16.58 -9.26 12.18
N ILE A 201 17.21 -10.25 12.81
CA ILE A 201 18.62 -10.19 13.20
C ILE A 201 19.50 -10.01 11.96
N PRO A 202 20.55 -9.16 11.98
CA PRO A 202 21.47 -9.02 10.85
C PRO A 202 21.99 -10.37 10.35
N GLY A 203 21.81 -10.65 9.04
CA GLY A 203 22.19 -11.92 8.41
C GLY A 203 21.12 -13.02 8.43
N GLN A 204 20.00 -12.85 9.15
CA GLN A 204 18.85 -13.76 9.18
C GLN A 204 17.53 -13.03 8.95
N ARG A 205 17.56 -11.87 8.26
CA ARG A 205 16.40 -11.00 8.09
C ARG A 205 15.45 -11.49 7.01
N GLY A 206 14.20 -11.71 7.42
CA GLY A 206 13.07 -11.97 6.55
C GLY A 206 13.29 -13.14 5.59
N PRO A 207 12.72 -13.06 4.39
CA PRO A 207 12.80 -14.11 3.37
C PRO A 207 14.11 -14.12 2.59
N TRP A 208 14.91 -13.05 2.66
CA TRP A 208 16.01 -12.77 1.74
C TRP A 208 17.10 -13.85 1.74
N SER A 209 17.53 -14.33 2.90
CA SER A 209 18.54 -15.39 3.02
C SER A 209 18.03 -16.74 2.48
N VAL A 210 16.73 -17.04 2.68
CA VAL A 210 16.10 -18.25 2.16
C VAL A 210 16.05 -18.20 0.63
N TRP A 211 15.61 -17.08 0.06
CA TRP A 211 15.55 -16.90 -1.39
C TRP A 211 16.93 -16.88 -2.05
N ALA A 212 17.93 -16.25 -1.41
CA ALA A 212 19.30 -16.26 -1.91
C ALA A 212 19.87 -17.68 -2.07
N GLY A 213 19.54 -18.58 -1.15
CA GLY A 213 19.97 -19.98 -1.20
C GLY A 213 19.24 -20.88 -2.21
N ARG A 214 18.16 -20.37 -2.84
CA ARG A 214 17.32 -21.12 -3.78
C ARG A 214 17.44 -20.65 -5.23
N ILE A 215 18.07 -19.54 -5.46
CA ILE A 215 18.27 -18.98 -6.80
C ILE A 215 19.71 -19.21 -7.28
N ASN A 216 19.85 -19.59 -8.56
CA ASN A 216 21.15 -19.86 -9.17
C ASN A 216 21.69 -18.64 -9.93
N SER A 217 20.83 -17.71 -10.34
CA SER A 217 21.22 -16.53 -11.08
C SER A 217 21.93 -15.53 -10.19
N LEU A 218 23.10 -15.07 -10.61
CA LEU A 218 24.04 -14.28 -9.80
C LEU A 218 23.43 -12.95 -9.33
N PHE A 219 22.76 -12.21 -10.22
CA PHE A 219 22.23 -10.89 -9.88
C PHE A 219 21.11 -10.94 -8.82
N PRO A 220 20.04 -11.73 -8.98
CA PRO A 220 19.02 -11.88 -7.92
C PRO A 220 19.60 -12.45 -6.63
N GLN A 221 20.54 -13.40 -6.71
CA GLN A 221 21.18 -14.00 -5.54
C GLN A 221 21.94 -12.96 -4.70
N GLN A 222 22.79 -12.14 -5.37
CA GLN A 222 23.55 -11.08 -4.70
C GLN A 222 22.60 -9.99 -4.14
N LEU A 223 21.55 -9.63 -4.86
CA LEU A 223 20.55 -8.70 -4.35
C LEU A 223 19.92 -9.20 -3.05
N PHE A 224 19.49 -10.46 -3.00
CA PHE A 224 18.90 -11.03 -1.80
C PHE A 224 19.90 -11.14 -0.63
N GLN A 225 21.17 -11.42 -0.91
CA GLN A 225 22.23 -11.38 0.11
C GLN A 225 22.43 -9.99 0.69
N LEU A 226 22.43 -8.93 -0.15
CA LEU A 226 22.52 -7.54 0.32
C LEU A 226 21.31 -7.15 1.16
N GLN A 227 20.11 -7.53 0.74
CA GLN A 227 18.89 -7.26 1.51
C GLN A 227 18.88 -7.99 2.86
N ALA A 228 19.39 -9.22 2.92
CA ALA A 228 19.57 -9.96 4.18
C ALA A 228 20.52 -9.24 5.16
N LEU A 229 21.50 -8.51 4.62
CA LEU A 229 22.46 -7.70 5.39
C LEU A 229 22.01 -6.26 5.62
N ASN A 230 20.81 -5.89 5.15
CA ASN A 230 20.30 -4.52 5.16
C ASN A 230 21.25 -3.51 4.48
N GLN A 231 21.84 -3.93 3.36
CA GLN A 231 22.74 -3.09 2.56
C GLN A 231 22.04 -2.59 1.31
N PRO A 232 22.32 -1.34 0.89
CA PRO A 232 21.68 -0.75 -0.28
C PRO A 232 22.15 -1.43 -1.58
N ALA A 233 21.23 -1.57 -2.53
CA ALA A 233 21.47 -2.22 -3.83
C ALA A 233 22.21 -1.31 -4.85
N THR A 234 22.51 -0.06 -4.51
CA THR A 234 23.11 0.93 -5.42
C THR A 234 24.43 0.47 -6.04
N LYS A 235 25.35 -0.08 -5.23
CA LYS A 235 26.64 -0.60 -5.72
C LYS A 235 26.47 -1.84 -6.60
N LEU A 236 25.47 -2.66 -6.30
CA LEU A 236 25.17 -3.84 -7.11
C LEU A 236 24.68 -3.42 -8.50
N ALA A 237 23.80 -2.42 -8.59
CA ALA A 237 23.35 -1.89 -9.86
C ALA A 237 24.51 -1.37 -10.73
N GLN A 238 25.49 -0.67 -10.12
CA GLN A 238 26.70 -0.22 -10.81
C GLN A 238 27.52 -1.39 -11.38
N ALA A 239 27.65 -2.48 -10.61
CA ALA A 239 28.37 -3.67 -11.06
C ALA A 239 27.67 -4.37 -12.25
N PHE A 240 26.35 -4.30 -12.32
CA PHE A 240 25.54 -4.92 -13.38
C PHE A 240 25.06 -3.94 -14.47
N GLN A 241 25.55 -2.69 -14.51
CA GLN A 241 25.08 -1.69 -15.49
C GLN A 241 25.33 -2.10 -16.95
N ASN A 242 26.37 -2.91 -17.22
CA ASN A 242 26.72 -3.43 -18.52
C ASN A 242 26.27 -4.89 -18.73
N ALA A 243 25.46 -5.44 -17.84
CA ALA A 243 24.90 -6.78 -18.01
C ALA A 243 23.89 -6.82 -19.15
N GLU A 244 23.71 -8.00 -19.73
CA GLU A 244 22.72 -8.22 -20.77
C GLU A 244 21.31 -7.86 -20.28
N LEU A 245 20.46 -7.38 -21.18
CA LEU A 245 19.08 -7.02 -20.89
C LEU A 245 18.28 -8.18 -20.27
N SER A 246 18.58 -9.42 -20.70
CA SER A 246 17.99 -10.65 -20.17
C SER A 246 18.14 -10.79 -18.65
N VAL A 247 19.25 -10.33 -18.07
CA VAL A 247 19.54 -10.38 -16.62
C VAL A 247 18.61 -9.44 -15.84
N TRP A 248 18.36 -8.24 -16.36
CA TRP A 248 17.47 -7.25 -15.76
C TRP A 248 16.00 -7.66 -15.89
N ILE A 249 15.61 -8.26 -17.02
CA ILE A 249 14.26 -8.79 -17.23
C ILE A 249 13.99 -9.96 -16.28
N GLU A 250 14.96 -10.88 -16.12
CA GLU A 250 14.86 -11.96 -15.15
C GLU A 250 14.58 -11.42 -13.75
N LEU A 251 15.36 -10.42 -13.29
CA LEU A 251 15.16 -9.78 -12.00
C LEU A 251 13.76 -9.14 -11.88
N ALA A 252 13.31 -8.43 -12.94
CA ALA A 252 12.00 -7.79 -12.94
C ALA A 252 10.86 -8.81 -12.78
N VAL A 253 10.94 -9.94 -13.47
CA VAL A 253 9.95 -11.03 -13.38
C VAL A 253 9.94 -11.65 -11.99
N ILE A 254 11.11 -11.94 -11.42
CA ILE A 254 11.25 -12.53 -10.06
C ILE A 254 10.66 -11.60 -9.01
N LEU A 255 11.13 -10.33 -8.96
CA LEU A 255 10.70 -9.38 -7.93
C LEU A 255 9.20 -9.05 -8.03
N ARG A 256 8.68 -8.91 -9.26
CA ARG A 256 7.24 -8.75 -9.49
C ARG A 256 6.43 -9.90 -8.89
N TRP A 257 6.85 -11.13 -9.16
CA TRP A 257 6.14 -12.32 -8.68
C TRP A 257 6.20 -12.44 -7.16
N LEU A 258 7.38 -12.23 -6.55
CA LEU A 258 7.56 -12.26 -5.09
C LEU A 258 6.68 -11.21 -4.41
N GLN A 259 6.69 -9.98 -4.92
CA GLN A 259 5.85 -8.89 -4.42
C GLN A 259 4.36 -9.25 -4.48
N GLN A 260 3.87 -9.68 -5.64
CA GLN A 260 2.46 -10.04 -5.82
C GLN A 260 2.04 -11.22 -4.95
N GLY A 261 2.89 -12.24 -4.88
CA GLY A 261 2.65 -13.43 -4.07
C GLY A 261 2.56 -13.10 -2.58
N LEU A 262 3.49 -12.30 -2.07
CA LEU A 262 3.48 -11.86 -0.67
C LEU A 262 2.27 -10.99 -0.35
N VAL A 263 2.00 -9.97 -1.17
CA VAL A 263 0.84 -9.08 -0.98
C VAL A 263 -0.46 -9.89 -0.99
N SER A 264 -0.64 -10.77 -1.98
CA SER A 264 -1.84 -11.62 -2.06
C SER A 264 -1.96 -12.54 -0.85
N TRP A 265 -0.86 -13.15 -0.42
CA TRP A 265 -0.87 -14.02 0.75
C TRP A 265 -1.20 -13.27 2.04
N PHE A 266 -0.59 -12.11 2.26
CA PHE A 266 -0.87 -11.29 3.45
C PHE A 266 -2.31 -10.76 3.47
N ASP A 267 -2.84 -10.33 2.33
CA ASP A 267 -4.22 -9.84 2.23
C ASP A 267 -5.28 -10.92 2.51
N GLN A 268 -4.93 -12.21 2.31
CA GLN A 268 -5.83 -13.34 2.53
C GLN A 268 -5.79 -13.92 3.96
N GLN A 269 -4.97 -13.36 4.89
CA GLN A 269 -4.87 -13.90 6.26
C GLN A 269 -6.10 -13.57 7.11
N PRO A 270 -7.01 -14.53 7.39
CA PRO A 270 -8.28 -14.25 8.09
C PRO A 270 -8.11 -13.96 9.58
N TYR A 271 -7.07 -14.52 10.22
CA TYR A 271 -6.88 -14.42 11.67
C TYR A 271 -6.04 -13.22 12.13
N SER A 272 -5.40 -12.54 11.20
CA SER A 272 -4.60 -11.35 11.50
C SER A 272 -4.66 -10.31 10.37
N ALA A 273 -5.87 -10.00 9.92
CA ALA A 273 -6.09 -9.07 8.82
C ALA A 273 -5.41 -7.70 9.05
N LYS A 274 -5.22 -7.29 10.30
CA LYS A 274 -4.47 -6.09 10.68
C LYS A 274 -3.00 -6.20 10.32
N TRP A 275 -2.34 -7.30 10.75
CA TRP A 275 -0.94 -7.57 10.44
C TRP A 275 -0.75 -7.85 8.95
N GLY A 276 -1.69 -8.55 8.32
CA GLY A 276 -1.67 -8.84 6.90
C GLY A 276 -1.58 -7.57 6.07
N ARG A 277 -2.40 -6.56 6.32
CA ARG A 277 -2.38 -5.28 5.58
C ARG A 277 -1.12 -4.46 5.84
N LEU A 278 -0.66 -4.43 7.09
CA LEU A 278 0.59 -3.76 7.40
C LEU A 278 1.76 -4.40 6.64
N LEU A 279 1.80 -5.75 6.60
CA LEU A 279 2.80 -6.49 5.86
C LEU A 279 2.66 -6.33 4.34
N SER A 280 1.43 -6.29 3.80
CA SER A 280 1.20 -5.98 2.38
C SER A 280 1.73 -4.61 2.01
N SER A 281 1.42 -3.58 2.80
CA SER A 281 1.89 -2.21 2.59
C SER A 281 3.42 -2.12 2.73
N SER A 282 3.99 -2.75 3.76
CA SER A 282 5.44 -2.84 3.96
C SER A 282 6.13 -3.56 2.79
N THR A 283 5.53 -4.63 2.27
CA THR A 283 6.03 -5.35 1.08
C THR A 283 6.12 -4.42 -0.12
N LEU A 284 5.02 -3.74 -0.46
CA LEU A 284 5.00 -2.81 -1.60
C LEU A 284 6.10 -1.76 -1.49
N MET A 285 6.25 -1.18 -0.30
CA MET A 285 7.25 -0.14 -0.07
C MET A 285 8.69 -0.68 -0.10
N THR A 286 8.95 -1.86 0.48
CA THR A 286 10.27 -2.49 0.43
C THR A 286 10.71 -2.74 -1.02
N PHE A 287 9.83 -3.28 -1.85
CA PHE A 287 10.15 -3.52 -3.27
C PHE A 287 10.30 -2.20 -4.05
N ALA A 288 9.54 -1.16 -3.73
CA ALA A 288 9.74 0.17 -4.33
C ALA A 288 11.12 0.73 -3.99
N VAL A 289 11.57 0.62 -2.73
CA VAL A 289 12.92 1.06 -2.30
C VAL A 289 14.02 0.28 -3.02
N ILE A 290 13.91 -1.04 -3.14
CA ILE A 290 14.89 -1.86 -3.87
C ILE A 290 15.03 -1.37 -5.32
N TRP A 291 13.94 -1.18 -6.04
CA TRP A 291 13.97 -0.71 -7.42
C TRP A 291 14.51 0.71 -7.55
N TRP A 292 14.21 1.55 -6.58
CA TRP A 292 14.76 2.90 -6.50
C TRP A 292 16.28 2.90 -6.28
N GLU A 293 16.78 2.10 -5.34
CA GLU A 293 18.22 1.96 -5.11
C GLU A 293 18.96 1.44 -6.35
N LEU A 294 18.35 0.48 -7.06
CA LEU A 294 18.87 -0.01 -8.34
C LEU A 294 18.89 1.12 -9.38
N SER A 295 17.82 1.91 -9.50
CA SER A 295 17.77 3.06 -10.42
C SER A 295 18.87 4.08 -10.15
N ASN A 296 19.11 4.41 -8.87
CA ASN A 296 20.13 5.37 -8.43
C ASN A 296 21.58 4.87 -8.64
N GLY A 297 21.77 3.57 -8.65
CA GLY A 297 23.08 2.98 -8.93
C GLY A 297 23.48 3.00 -10.41
N LEU A 298 22.53 3.29 -11.29
CA LEU A 298 22.73 3.32 -12.74
C LEU A 298 23.00 4.74 -13.24
N SER A 299 23.56 4.86 -14.46
CA SER A 299 23.79 6.16 -15.08
C SER A 299 22.46 6.89 -15.27
N PRO A 300 22.34 8.16 -14.81
CA PRO A 300 21.11 8.94 -14.94
C PRO A 300 20.62 9.00 -16.40
N GLY A 301 19.33 8.77 -16.62
CA GLY A 301 18.72 8.78 -17.96
C GLY A 301 19.01 7.55 -18.84
N SER A 302 19.80 6.58 -18.37
CA SER A 302 19.97 5.31 -19.10
C SER A 302 18.65 4.54 -19.20
N GLN A 303 18.52 3.69 -20.20
CA GLN A 303 17.35 2.81 -20.39
C GLN A 303 17.04 2.01 -19.13
N LEU A 304 18.06 1.41 -18.50
CA LEU A 304 17.89 0.62 -17.29
C LEU A 304 17.45 1.46 -16.08
N SER A 305 18.02 2.67 -15.91
CA SER A 305 17.61 3.58 -14.84
C SER A 305 16.14 3.99 -15.00
N ARG A 306 15.71 4.38 -16.21
CA ARG A 306 14.31 4.69 -16.53
C ARG A 306 13.38 3.50 -16.30
N ALA A 307 13.83 2.29 -16.67
CA ALA A 307 13.06 1.06 -16.48
C ALA A 307 12.87 0.73 -15.00
N CYS A 308 13.93 0.76 -14.19
CA CYS A 308 13.83 0.58 -12.74
C CYS A 308 12.89 1.60 -12.11
N PHE A 309 12.99 2.86 -12.53
CA PHE A 309 12.12 3.93 -12.05
C PHE A 309 10.65 3.72 -12.44
N GLN A 310 10.37 3.28 -13.67
CA GLN A 310 9.01 2.94 -14.08
C GLN A 310 8.39 1.85 -13.19
N ILE A 311 9.18 0.86 -12.78
CA ILE A 311 8.69 -0.17 -11.85
C ILE A 311 8.35 0.45 -10.49
N VAL A 312 9.17 1.39 -9.98
CA VAL A 312 8.83 2.14 -8.74
C VAL A 312 7.47 2.80 -8.88
N LEU A 313 7.22 3.50 -9.98
CA LEU A 313 5.93 4.17 -10.21
C LEU A 313 4.76 3.18 -10.28
N GLN A 314 4.94 2.03 -10.93
CA GLN A 314 3.92 0.98 -10.98
C GLN A 314 3.58 0.44 -9.59
N ILE A 315 4.59 0.22 -8.75
CA ILE A 315 4.40 -0.24 -7.35
C ILE A 315 3.67 0.83 -6.53
N LEU A 316 4.11 2.08 -6.62
CA LEU A 316 3.48 3.19 -5.90
C LEU A 316 2.04 3.43 -6.36
N ARG A 317 1.75 3.28 -7.66
CA ARG A 317 0.39 3.34 -8.19
C ARG A 317 -0.49 2.22 -7.64
N ASN A 318 0.02 0.99 -7.62
CA ASN A 318 -0.69 -0.14 -7.01
C ASN A 318 -1.00 0.12 -5.53
N PHE A 319 -0.01 0.63 -4.79
CA PHE A 319 -0.17 1.00 -3.41
C PHE A 319 -1.22 2.10 -3.21
N ALA A 320 -1.16 3.17 -3.99
CA ALA A 320 -2.09 4.29 -3.89
C ALA A 320 -3.52 3.93 -4.33
N GLY A 321 -3.69 2.94 -5.20
CA GLY A 321 -5.00 2.43 -5.63
C GLY A 321 -5.70 1.57 -4.57
N ARG A 322 -5.01 1.14 -3.52
CA ARG A 322 -5.60 0.30 -2.46
C ARG A 322 -6.71 1.02 -1.69
N ALA A 323 -7.76 0.27 -1.33
CA ALA A 323 -8.86 0.80 -0.53
C ALA A 323 -8.43 1.19 0.90
N ASP A 324 -7.42 0.50 1.42
CA ASP A 324 -6.81 0.70 2.74
C ASP A 324 -5.59 1.63 2.71
N PHE A 325 -5.41 2.41 1.64
CA PHE A 325 -4.34 3.40 1.54
C PHE A 325 -4.38 4.38 2.73
N PRO A 326 -3.27 4.59 3.45
CA PRO A 326 -3.25 5.34 4.70
C PRO A 326 -3.21 6.85 4.46
N LEU A 327 -4.35 7.45 4.15
CA LEU A 327 -4.49 8.89 3.92
C LEU A 327 -4.11 9.76 5.14
N TYR A 328 -4.15 9.21 6.36
CA TYR A 328 -3.89 9.96 7.60
C TYR A 328 -2.54 9.63 8.27
N GLY A 329 -1.66 8.94 7.57
CA GLY A 329 -0.35 8.53 8.08
C GLY A 329 -0.28 7.05 8.46
N GLY A 330 0.82 6.60 9.05
CA GLY A 330 1.01 5.22 9.53
C GLY A 330 2.04 4.39 8.77
N ILE A 331 2.52 4.82 7.62
CA ILE A 331 3.62 4.15 6.89
C ILE A 331 4.99 4.69 7.29
N VAL A 332 5.03 5.85 7.95
CA VAL A 332 6.29 6.47 8.41
C VAL A 332 7.12 5.52 9.28
N ALA A 333 6.47 4.55 9.95
CA ALA A 333 7.18 3.53 10.73
C ALA A 333 8.06 2.58 9.90
N SER A 334 7.72 2.35 8.63
CA SER A 334 8.50 1.50 7.72
C SER A 334 9.66 2.24 7.06
N PHE A 335 9.69 3.57 7.14
CA PHE A 335 10.69 4.45 6.58
C PHE A 335 11.25 5.34 7.69
N SER A 336 12.29 4.89 8.37
CA SER A 336 12.95 5.68 9.41
C SER A 336 14.20 6.40 8.90
N GLY A 337 14.44 7.60 9.39
CA GLY A 337 15.70 8.30 9.30
C GLY A 337 16.14 8.70 7.89
N GLU A 338 17.38 8.35 7.54
CA GLU A 338 18.02 8.77 6.29
C GLU A 338 17.39 8.14 5.05
N GLY A 339 16.92 6.91 5.15
CA GLY A 339 16.22 6.22 4.07
C GLY A 339 14.93 6.93 3.65
N LEU A 340 14.14 7.41 4.62
CA LEU A 340 12.94 8.21 4.34
C LEU A 340 13.29 9.50 3.61
N ARG A 341 14.29 10.25 4.08
CA ARG A 341 14.72 11.51 3.46
C ARG A 341 15.18 11.30 2.01
N ASN A 342 15.93 10.25 1.76
CA ASN A 342 16.43 9.95 0.43
C ASN A 342 15.30 9.52 -0.50
N THR A 343 14.38 8.67 -0.04
CA THR A 343 13.20 8.26 -0.82
C THR A 343 12.31 9.46 -1.15
N LEU A 344 12.10 10.37 -0.20
CA LEU A 344 11.28 11.57 -0.42
C LEU A 344 11.88 12.52 -1.44
N LYS A 345 13.19 12.80 -1.36
CA LYS A 345 13.89 13.64 -2.34
C LYS A 345 13.81 13.06 -3.74
N TYR A 346 13.89 11.74 -3.83
CA TYR A 346 13.85 11.04 -5.10
C TYR A 346 12.47 11.04 -5.75
N LEU A 347 11.41 10.86 -4.97
CA LEU A 347 10.04 10.85 -5.48
C LEU A 347 9.53 12.25 -5.86
N ASP A 348 10.12 13.32 -5.33
CA ASP A 348 9.69 14.70 -5.61
C ASP A 348 9.85 15.07 -7.10
N GLU A 349 11.04 14.92 -7.69
CA GLU A 349 11.26 15.30 -9.10
C GLU A 349 10.41 14.50 -10.09
N PRO A 350 10.40 13.15 -10.03
CA PRO A 350 9.64 12.37 -10.99
C PRO A 350 8.13 12.51 -10.86
N LEU A 351 7.61 12.76 -9.66
CA LEU A 351 6.17 12.99 -9.47
C LEU A 351 5.70 14.31 -10.09
N ARG A 352 6.59 15.28 -10.30
CA ARG A 352 6.27 16.53 -11.00
C ARG A 352 5.96 16.32 -12.47
N GLU A 353 6.60 15.33 -13.10
CA GLU A 353 6.45 15.02 -14.53
C GLU A 353 5.25 14.11 -14.85
N ILE A 354 4.63 13.49 -13.83
CA ILE A 354 3.52 12.57 -14.03
C ILE A 354 2.19 13.33 -14.16
N GLU A 355 1.28 12.79 -14.99
CA GLU A 355 -0.09 13.28 -15.11
C GLU A 355 -0.78 13.40 -13.74
N ARG A 356 -1.71 14.36 -13.61
CA ARG A 356 -2.48 14.61 -12.39
C ARG A 356 -3.56 13.55 -12.17
N THR A 357 -3.13 12.34 -11.81
CA THR A 357 -4.04 11.22 -11.50
C THR A 357 -4.39 11.18 -10.01
N GLN A 358 -5.49 10.49 -9.69
CA GLN A 358 -5.91 10.26 -8.30
C GLN A 358 -4.79 9.64 -7.45
N GLU A 359 -4.06 8.69 -8.02
CA GLU A 359 -2.95 8.02 -7.36
C GLU A 359 -1.81 8.99 -7.03
N LYS A 360 -1.49 9.90 -7.95
CA LYS A 360 -0.51 10.97 -7.69
C LYS A 360 -0.93 11.81 -6.49
N GLY A 361 -2.19 12.24 -6.42
CA GLY A 361 -2.71 13.01 -5.29
C GLY A 361 -2.54 12.28 -3.95
N ARG A 362 -2.82 10.98 -3.91
CA ARG A 362 -2.64 10.15 -2.72
C ARG A 362 -1.16 9.98 -2.33
N ILE A 363 -0.26 9.75 -3.30
CA ILE A 363 1.18 9.66 -3.05
C ILE A 363 1.71 10.99 -2.51
N LEU A 364 1.33 12.13 -3.12
CA LEU A 364 1.70 13.45 -2.62
C LEU A 364 1.22 13.70 -1.19
N THR A 365 0.04 13.19 -0.81
CA THR A 365 -0.46 13.26 0.57
C THR A 365 0.48 12.57 1.55
N LEU A 366 0.99 11.39 1.18
CA LEU A 366 1.94 10.62 2.00
C LEU A 366 3.30 11.33 2.10
N LEU A 367 3.81 11.85 0.98
CA LEU A 367 5.06 12.61 0.95
C LEU A 367 4.98 13.86 1.80
N ALA A 368 3.88 14.62 1.66
CA ALA A 368 3.64 15.83 2.43
C ALA A 368 3.58 15.55 3.95
N TYR A 369 2.90 14.46 4.34
CA TYR A 369 2.89 14.00 5.73
C TYR A 369 4.32 13.75 6.24
N SER A 370 5.14 13.08 5.46
CA SER A 370 6.53 12.78 5.83
C SER A 370 7.40 14.06 5.89
N GLN A 371 7.24 15.00 4.94
CA GLN A 371 7.92 16.29 4.98
C GLN A 371 7.57 17.08 6.25
N ARG A 372 6.30 17.05 6.65
CA ARG A 372 5.87 17.69 7.90
C ARG A 372 6.54 17.07 9.13
N THR A 373 6.66 15.74 9.21
CA THR A 373 7.35 15.08 10.33
C THR A 373 8.84 15.44 10.40
N LEU A 374 9.47 15.70 9.25
CA LEU A 374 10.86 16.18 9.15
C LEU A 374 11.01 17.69 9.44
N GLY A 375 9.92 18.39 9.77
CA GLY A 375 9.93 19.85 10.01
C GLY A 375 10.01 20.71 8.75
N GLN A 376 9.86 20.11 7.57
CA GLN A 376 9.88 20.81 6.27
C GLN A 376 8.48 21.32 5.92
N TYR A 377 7.96 22.24 6.73
CA TYR A 377 6.55 22.65 6.70
C TYR A 377 6.14 23.31 5.37
N GLU A 378 7.01 24.11 4.75
CA GLU A 378 6.70 24.77 3.48
C GLU A 378 6.55 23.75 2.33
N GLN A 379 7.44 22.76 2.27
CA GLN A 379 7.33 21.70 1.28
C GLN A 379 6.11 20.82 1.53
N ALA A 380 5.84 20.47 2.80
CA ALA A 380 4.65 19.72 3.18
C ALA A 380 3.38 20.46 2.76
N LYS A 381 3.31 21.77 2.99
CA LYS A 381 2.19 22.64 2.59
C LYS A 381 2.00 22.65 1.07
N ALA A 382 3.09 22.82 0.31
CA ALA A 382 3.03 22.81 -1.16
C ALA A 382 2.51 21.48 -1.71
N PHE A 383 3.02 20.34 -1.22
CA PHE A 383 2.55 19.01 -1.63
C PHE A 383 1.10 18.75 -1.24
N HIS A 384 0.68 19.13 -0.02
CA HIS A 384 -0.72 18.98 0.37
C HIS A 384 -1.66 19.86 -0.47
N GLN A 385 -1.23 21.05 -0.88
CA GLN A 385 -2.01 21.93 -1.77
C GLN A 385 -2.13 21.32 -3.17
N GLU A 386 -1.04 20.81 -3.76
CA GLU A 386 -1.08 20.11 -5.05
C GLU A 386 -1.96 18.85 -4.96
N ALA A 387 -1.81 18.03 -3.92
CA ALA A 387 -2.65 16.86 -3.69
C ALA A 387 -4.13 17.21 -3.54
N LEU A 388 -4.44 18.33 -2.88
CA LEU A 388 -5.79 18.85 -2.71
C LEU A 388 -6.43 19.24 -4.05
N GLU A 389 -5.70 19.92 -4.92
CA GLU A 389 -6.16 20.30 -6.26
C GLU A 389 -6.41 19.07 -7.13
N ILE A 390 -5.49 18.09 -7.09
CA ILE A 390 -5.64 16.84 -7.83
C ILE A 390 -6.85 16.06 -7.31
N ALA A 391 -7.00 15.94 -5.99
CA ALA A 391 -8.13 15.22 -5.39
C ALA A 391 -9.48 15.83 -5.81
N ARG A 392 -9.58 17.16 -5.83
CA ARG A 392 -10.78 17.87 -6.32
C ARG A 392 -11.07 17.57 -7.78
N SER A 393 -10.06 17.68 -8.64
CA SER A 393 -10.24 17.44 -10.09
C SER A 393 -10.58 15.98 -10.39
N ALA A 394 -10.07 15.03 -9.58
CA ALA A 394 -10.35 13.60 -9.71
C ALA A 394 -11.63 13.14 -8.99
N GLY A 395 -12.30 14.02 -8.22
CA GLY A 395 -13.48 13.66 -7.43
C GLY A 395 -13.18 12.74 -6.23
N ASP A 396 -11.90 12.67 -5.77
CA ASP A 396 -11.51 11.91 -4.60
C ASP A 396 -11.74 12.72 -3.31
N SER A 397 -12.98 12.78 -2.87
CA SER A 397 -13.39 13.52 -1.67
C SER A 397 -12.66 13.05 -0.41
N ARG A 398 -12.33 11.76 -0.29
CA ARG A 398 -11.57 11.26 0.87
C ARG A 398 -10.15 11.81 0.91
N CYS A 399 -9.47 11.87 -0.24
CA CYS A 399 -8.15 12.46 -0.37
C CYS A 399 -8.21 13.99 -0.14
N GLU A 400 -9.26 14.67 -0.65
CA GLU A 400 -9.48 16.09 -0.40
C GLU A 400 -9.61 16.40 1.11
N ILE A 401 -10.47 15.66 1.82
CA ILE A 401 -10.68 15.81 3.27
C ILE A 401 -9.37 15.54 4.03
N ALA A 402 -8.64 14.49 3.66
CA ALA A 402 -7.37 14.17 4.29
C ALA A 402 -6.34 15.29 4.13
N ASN A 403 -6.20 15.87 2.94
CA ASN A 403 -5.26 16.98 2.71
C ASN A 403 -5.65 18.25 3.45
N LEU A 404 -6.94 18.56 3.56
CA LEU A 404 -7.39 19.67 4.40
C LEU A 404 -7.04 19.44 5.88
N ASN A 405 -7.23 18.23 6.39
CA ASN A 405 -6.83 17.86 7.75
C ASN A 405 -5.32 17.95 7.97
N HIS A 406 -4.52 17.55 7.00
CA HIS A 406 -3.06 17.66 7.08
C HIS A 406 -2.58 19.10 6.97
N LEU A 407 -3.19 19.93 6.12
CA LEU A 407 -2.93 21.37 6.05
C LEU A 407 -3.23 22.05 7.38
N ALA A 408 -4.31 21.67 8.07
CA ALA A 408 -4.59 22.13 9.41
C ALA A 408 -3.44 21.79 10.38
N ARG A 409 -2.98 20.53 10.39
CA ARG A 409 -1.83 20.12 11.23
C ARG A 409 -0.53 20.82 10.87
N THR A 410 -0.27 21.06 9.59
CA THR A 410 0.92 21.81 9.14
C THR A 410 0.84 23.26 9.60
N SER A 411 -0.32 23.90 9.49
CA SER A 411 -0.56 25.26 9.99
C SER A 411 -0.40 25.36 11.51
N ILE A 412 -0.85 24.35 12.27
CA ILE A 412 -0.61 24.28 13.72
C ILE A 412 0.90 24.29 14.02
N ALA A 413 1.68 23.49 13.31
CA ALA A 413 3.13 23.41 13.50
C ALA A 413 3.82 24.76 13.17
N GLN A 414 3.26 25.51 12.22
CA GLN A 414 3.70 26.88 11.88
C GLN A 414 3.12 27.97 12.81
N LYS A 415 2.32 27.59 13.80
CA LYS A 415 1.60 28.50 14.72
C LYS A 415 0.57 29.42 14.04
N ASP A 416 0.14 29.08 12.82
CA ASP A 416 -0.95 29.74 12.12
C ASP A 416 -2.28 29.07 12.47
N TYR A 417 -2.76 29.32 13.68
CA TYR A 417 -3.95 28.66 14.20
C TYR A 417 -5.22 29.08 13.46
N GLN A 418 -5.27 30.30 12.92
CA GLN A 418 -6.44 30.73 12.14
C GLN A 418 -6.56 29.95 10.82
N ALA A 419 -5.47 29.75 10.10
CA ALA A 419 -5.48 28.91 8.92
C ALA A 419 -5.85 27.45 9.28
N ALA A 420 -5.34 26.95 10.40
CA ALA A 420 -5.65 25.59 10.89
C ALA A 420 -7.16 25.42 11.17
N ILE A 421 -7.80 26.38 11.83
CA ILE A 421 -9.25 26.40 12.06
C ILE A 421 -10.00 26.39 10.72
N ASN A 422 -9.63 27.26 9.78
CA ASN A 422 -10.27 27.36 8.48
C ASN A 422 -10.17 26.04 7.68
N TYR A 423 -9.01 25.40 7.65
CA TYR A 423 -8.85 24.10 6.99
C TYR A 423 -9.66 23.00 7.66
N SER A 424 -9.69 22.97 8.99
CA SER A 424 -10.46 21.98 9.78
C SER A 424 -11.96 22.14 9.55
N GLN A 425 -12.48 23.35 9.53
CA GLN A 425 -13.89 23.64 9.26
C GLN A 425 -14.28 23.21 7.85
N ARG A 426 -13.46 23.49 6.85
CA ARG A 426 -13.70 23.04 5.47
C ARG A 426 -13.68 21.52 5.36
N ALA A 427 -12.72 20.85 5.99
CA ALA A 427 -12.67 19.39 6.05
C ALA A 427 -13.95 18.82 6.69
N LEU A 428 -14.41 19.42 7.80
CA LEU A 428 -15.61 19.01 8.53
C LEU A 428 -16.88 19.13 7.66
N ILE A 429 -17.04 20.23 6.93
CA ILE A 429 -18.18 20.45 6.03
C ILE A 429 -18.23 19.37 4.95
N ILE A 430 -17.10 19.15 4.23
CA ILE A 430 -17.04 18.18 3.13
C ILE A 430 -17.23 16.76 3.68
N ALA A 431 -16.63 16.42 4.84
CA ALA A 431 -16.77 15.10 5.45
C ALA A 431 -18.24 14.80 5.80
N ARG A 432 -18.98 15.76 6.33
CA ARG A 432 -20.42 15.63 6.60
C ARG A 432 -21.25 15.49 5.33
N GLN A 433 -20.95 16.26 4.29
CA GLN A 433 -21.65 16.19 3.02
C GLN A 433 -21.44 14.84 2.31
N THR A 434 -20.26 14.27 2.41
CA THR A 434 -19.90 12.99 1.76
C THR A 434 -20.16 11.77 2.63
N GLY A 435 -20.51 11.97 3.91
CA GLY A 435 -20.68 10.88 4.88
C GLY A 435 -19.36 10.22 5.30
N ASP A 436 -18.21 10.87 5.10
CA ASP A 436 -16.91 10.37 5.55
C ASP A 436 -16.73 10.59 7.05
N ARG A 437 -17.24 9.66 7.83
CA ARG A 437 -17.17 9.70 9.31
C ARG A 437 -15.74 9.76 9.84
N LEU A 438 -14.79 9.15 9.12
CA LEU A 438 -13.38 9.17 9.50
C LEU A 438 -12.79 10.57 9.29
N GLY A 439 -13.02 11.15 8.11
CA GLY A 439 -12.64 12.52 7.79
C GLY A 439 -13.27 13.51 8.76
N GLU A 440 -14.54 13.30 9.13
CA GLU A 440 -15.24 14.11 10.14
C GLU A 440 -14.56 14.01 11.50
N ALA A 441 -14.23 12.80 11.97
CA ALA A 441 -13.56 12.61 13.26
C ALA A 441 -12.18 13.29 13.30
N ASN A 442 -11.40 13.19 12.21
CA ASN A 442 -10.12 13.89 12.10
C ASN A 442 -10.28 15.41 12.07
N ALA A 443 -11.28 15.92 11.35
CA ALA A 443 -11.55 17.34 11.27
C ALA A 443 -11.95 17.93 12.62
N LEU A 444 -12.79 17.23 13.38
CA LEU A 444 -13.16 17.63 14.75
C LEU A 444 -11.95 17.61 15.70
N ALA A 445 -11.06 16.58 15.58
CA ALA A 445 -9.85 16.54 16.40
C ALA A 445 -8.92 17.72 16.08
N ASN A 446 -8.73 18.05 14.81
CA ASN A 446 -7.91 19.18 14.39
C ASN A 446 -8.51 20.53 14.78
N LEU A 447 -9.85 20.67 14.63
CA LEU A 447 -10.55 21.91 15.00
C LEU A 447 -10.41 22.18 16.48
N GLY A 448 -10.76 21.21 17.33
CA GLY A 448 -10.63 21.35 18.78
C GLY A 448 -9.20 21.66 19.22
N TYR A 449 -8.22 20.97 18.63
CA TYR A 449 -6.82 21.24 18.95
C TYR A 449 -6.34 22.62 18.49
N SER A 450 -6.77 23.07 17.31
CA SER A 450 -6.41 24.40 16.79
C SER A 450 -6.98 25.52 17.66
N GLU A 451 -8.23 25.37 18.10
CA GLU A 451 -8.88 26.34 18.98
C GLU A 451 -8.21 26.39 20.35
N VAL A 452 -7.90 25.23 20.97
CA VAL A 452 -7.16 25.14 22.23
C VAL A 452 -5.83 25.95 22.14
N LEU A 453 -5.08 25.77 21.05
CA LEU A 453 -3.81 26.47 20.90
C LEU A 453 -3.98 27.96 20.56
N ALA A 454 -5.01 28.33 19.79
CA ALA A 454 -5.33 29.72 19.50
C ALA A 454 -5.71 30.48 20.77
N ASP A 455 -6.51 29.88 21.64
CA ASP A 455 -6.92 30.49 22.91
C ASP A 455 -5.76 30.59 23.90
N ARG A 456 -4.88 29.57 23.92
CA ARG A 456 -3.62 29.68 24.68
C ARG A 456 -2.76 30.84 24.20
N GLN A 457 -2.65 31.08 22.90
CA GLN A 457 -1.87 32.18 22.34
C GLN A 457 -2.46 33.54 22.72
N ARG A 458 -3.77 33.63 22.94
CA ARG A 458 -4.46 34.83 23.44
C ARG A 458 -4.37 34.99 24.95
N GLU A 459 -3.59 34.16 25.64
CA GLU A 459 -3.43 34.14 27.11
C GLU A 459 -4.75 33.97 27.88
N GLN A 460 -5.73 33.33 27.25
CA GLN A 460 -6.99 33.02 27.90
C GLN A 460 -6.79 31.78 28.80
N MET A 461 -6.88 31.99 30.11
CA MET A 461 -6.64 30.92 31.11
C MET A 461 -7.93 30.32 31.70
N LEU A 462 -9.10 30.81 31.29
CA LEU A 462 -10.37 30.36 31.86
C LEU A 462 -10.75 28.98 31.26
N PRO A 463 -11.01 27.95 32.07
CA PRO A 463 -11.39 26.61 31.59
C PRO A 463 -12.59 26.61 30.65
N GLU A 464 -13.55 27.50 30.86
CA GLU A 464 -14.78 27.61 30.08
C GLU A 464 -14.51 27.92 28.59
N VAL A 465 -13.41 28.59 28.28
CA VAL A 465 -13.01 28.90 26.89
C VAL A 465 -12.68 27.62 26.14
N TYR A 466 -12.19 26.59 26.82
CA TYR A 466 -11.77 25.32 26.21
C TYR A 466 -12.91 24.29 26.12
N GLU A 467 -14.08 24.52 26.72
CA GLU A 467 -15.17 23.55 26.76
C GLU A 467 -15.63 23.13 25.36
N ALA A 468 -15.83 24.09 24.44
CA ALA A 468 -16.26 23.80 23.08
C ALA A 468 -15.23 22.95 22.32
N SER A 469 -13.95 23.29 22.47
CA SER A 469 -12.83 22.60 21.83
C SER A 469 -12.69 21.16 22.35
N ILE A 470 -12.81 20.98 23.67
CA ILE A 470 -12.81 19.65 24.32
C ILE A 470 -14.01 18.84 23.85
N GLU A 471 -15.18 19.47 23.67
CA GLU A 471 -16.38 18.79 23.15
C GLU A 471 -16.17 18.30 21.71
N TYR A 472 -15.57 19.09 20.81
CA TYR A 472 -15.18 18.63 19.47
C TYR A 472 -14.25 17.40 19.53
N LEU A 473 -13.27 17.41 20.43
CA LEU A 473 -12.36 16.30 20.62
C LEU A 473 -13.06 15.02 21.14
N LYS A 474 -14.01 15.16 22.07
CA LYS A 474 -14.84 14.04 22.54
C LYS A 474 -15.78 13.51 21.46
N GLN A 475 -16.37 14.39 20.65
CA GLN A 475 -17.18 13.97 19.50
C GLN A 475 -16.34 13.20 18.48
N SER A 476 -15.10 13.63 18.23
CA SER A 476 -14.15 12.90 17.38
C SER A 476 -13.96 11.46 17.87
N LEU A 477 -13.73 11.25 19.17
CA LEU A 477 -13.60 9.91 19.77
C LEU A 477 -14.87 9.09 19.62
N SER A 478 -16.03 9.68 19.95
CA SER A 478 -17.32 9.00 19.83
C SER A 478 -17.62 8.56 18.38
N LEU A 479 -17.27 9.39 17.40
CA LEU A 479 -17.40 9.00 15.99
C LEU A 479 -16.43 7.87 15.62
N SER A 480 -15.19 7.93 16.09
CA SER A 480 -14.19 6.89 15.85
C SER A 480 -14.63 5.53 16.44
N ASP A 481 -15.22 5.52 17.64
CA ASP A 481 -15.71 4.29 18.28
C ASP A 481 -16.88 3.67 17.50
N ARG A 482 -17.73 4.50 16.87
CA ARG A 482 -18.88 4.06 16.07
C ARG A 482 -18.53 3.60 14.66
N LEU A 483 -17.28 3.71 14.23
CA LEU A 483 -16.86 3.26 12.88
C LEU A 483 -16.97 1.75 12.68
N GLY A 484 -17.29 1.00 13.76
CA GLY A 484 -17.58 -0.43 13.75
C GLY A 484 -16.34 -1.32 13.60
N ASP A 485 -16.52 -2.61 13.91
CA ASP A 485 -15.46 -3.61 13.96
C ASP A 485 -15.08 -4.17 12.58
N ALA A 486 -15.54 -3.57 11.49
CA ALA A 486 -15.08 -3.97 10.16
C ALA A 486 -13.56 -3.83 10.10
N ILE A 487 -12.89 -4.95 9.86
CA ILE A 487 -11.43 -5.12 9.89
C ILE A 487 -10.71 -4.03 9.07
N ASP A 488 -11.35 -3.57 7.99
CA ASP A 488 -10.84 -2.49 7.13
C ASP A 488 -10.75 -1.11 7.79
N ARG A 489 -11.44 -0.93 8.90
CA ARG A 489 -11.55 0.35 9.60
C ARG A 489 -10.74 0.41 10.90
N GLU A 490 -10.26 -0.71 11.42
CA GLU A 490 -9.59 -0.75 12.72
C GLU A 490 -8.27 0.04 12.73
N VAL A 491 -7.44 -0.11 11.71
CA VAL A 491 -6.17 0.64 11.61
C VAL A 491 -6.43 2.13 11.54
N VAL A 492 -7.36 2.53 10.67
CA VAL A 492 -7.69 3.95 10.46
C VAL A 492 -8.43 4.53 11.66
N ARG A 493 -9.31 3.76 12.30
CA ARG A 493 -9.95 4.10 13.57
C ARG A 493 -8.91 4.37 14.65
N SER A 494 -7.95 3.47 14.81
CA SER A 494 -6.90 3.60 15.81
C SER A 494 -5.98 4.80 15.56
N GLN A 495 -5.72 5.17 14.29
CA GLN A 495 -5.00 6.40 13.97
C GLN A 495 -5.77 7.65 14.40
N THR A 496 -7.05 7.72 14.07
CA THR A 496 -7.92 8.84 14.47
C THR A 496 -8.06 8.93 15.97
N GLN A 497 -8.20 7.78 16.64
CA GLN A 497 -8.23 7.72 18.11
C GLN A 497 -6.91 8.20 18.72
N ALA A 498 -5.75 7.75 18.19
CA ALA A 498 -4.45 8.20 18.67
C ALA A 498 -4.30 9.72 18.55
N LEU A 499 -4.79 10.30 17.44
CA LEU A 499 -4.79 11.73 17.21
C LEU A 499 -5.71 12.48 18.20
N ALA A 500 -6.94 12.01 18.38
CA ALA A 500 -7.93 12.63 19.26
C ALA A 500 -7.51 12.53 20.73
N TYR A 501 -6.99 11.38 21.16
CA TYR A 501 -6.43 11.20 22.50
C TYR A 501 -5.24 12.09 22.76
N ASN A 502 -4.30 12.18 21.82
CA ASN A 502 -3.18 13.12 21.89
C ASN A 502 -3.68 14.56 22.08
N SER A 503 -4.62 14.99 21.25
CA SER A 503 -5.16 16.35 21.29
C SER A 503 -5.90 16.66 22.60
N LEU A 504 -6.69 15.71 23.13
CA LEU A 504 -7.31 15.84 24.45
C LEU A 504 -6.27 15.91 25.59
N GLY A 505 -5.27 15.05 25.54
CA GLY A 505 -4.19 15.06 26.51
C GLY A 505 -3.47 16.40 26.54
N ILE A 506 -3.19 16.97 25.38
CA ILE A 506 -2.60 18.30 25.27
C ILE A 506 -3.55 19.36 25.83
N ALA A 507 -4.84 19.34 25.44
CA ALA A 507 -5.85 20.27 25.94
C ALA A 507 -5.91 20.25 27.46
N TYR A 508 -6.04 19.06 28.07
CA TYR A 508 -6.11 18.92 29.54
C TYR A 508 -4.80 19.29 30.25
N THR A 509 -3.66 19.12 29.60
CA THR A 509 -2.38 19.59 30.14
C THR A 509 -2.35 21.12 30.18
N LEU A 510 -2.89 21.79 29.15
CA LEU A 510 -2.92 23.26 29.05
C LEU A 510 -3.86 23.91 30.06
N ILE A 511 -5.02 23.28 30.33
CA ILE A 511 -5.97 23.79 31.31
C ILE A 511 -5.66 23.33 32.75
N GLU A 512 -4.41 22.90 32.99
CA GLU A 512 -3.91 22.49 34.31
C GLU A 512 -4.65 21.31 34.97
N GLN A 513 -5.13 20.38 34.15
CA GLN A 513 -5.74 19.12 34.62
C GLN A 513 -4.87 17.91 34.21
N PRO A 514 -3.62 17.82 34.70
CA PRO A 514 -2.65 16.83 34.23
C PRO A 514 -3.06 15.39 34.57
N ALA A 515 -3.85 15.15 35.61
CA ALA A 515 -4.34 13.82 35.94
C ALA A 515 -5.27 13.27 34.84
N ILE A 516 -6.17 14.09 34.31
CA ILE A 516 -7.05 13.71 33.19
C ILE A 516 -6.25 13.59 31.91
N ALA A 517 -5.26 14.48 31.70
CA ALA A 517 -4.36 14.40 30.56
C ALA A 517 -3.66 13.05 30.47
N VAL A 518 -3.16 12.51 31.59
CA VAL A 518 -2.50 11.19 31.67
C VAL A 518 -3.42 10.09 31.13
N GLU A 519 -4.69 10.06 31.57
CA GLU A 519 -5.64 9.02 31.15
C GLU A 519 -5.84 9.00 29.62
N TYR A 520 -5.95 10.18 28.99
CA TYR A 520 -6.10 10.29 27.54
C TYR A 520 -4.81 9.96 26.80
N LEU A 521 -3.67 10.43 27.28
CA LEU A 521 -2.38 10.18 26.64
C LEU A 521 -1.94 8.71 26.69
N GLU A 522 -2.23 8.00 27.79
CA GLU A 522 -1.99 6.55 27.90
C GLU A 522 -2.82 5.78 26.85
N LYS A 523 -4.11 6.11 26.69
CA LYS A 523 -4.94 5.57 25.61
C LYS A 523 -4.40 5.94 24.22
N GLY A 524 -3.83 7.15 24.09
CA GLY A 524 -3.17 7.61 22.87
C GLY A 524 -1.95 6.78 22.50
N VAL A 525 -1.11 6.41 23.50
CA VAL A 525 0.03 5.49 23.30
C VAL A 525 -0.46 4.12 22.82
N GLU A 526 -1.45 3.54 23.48
CA GLU A 526 -2.02 2.24 23.09
C GLU A 526 -2.59 2.27 21.66
N ALA A 527 -3.34 3.32 21.32
CA ALA A 527 -3.90 3.48 19.97
C ALA A 527 -2.81 3.64 18.91
N ALA A 528 -1.76 4.41 19.18
CA ALA A 528 -0.62 4.60 18.29
C ALA A 528 0.20 3.31 18.12
N GLN A 529 0.40 2.53 19.20
CA GLN A 529 1.05 1.23 19.14
C GLN A 529 0.31 0.23 18.26
N ARG A 530 -1.03 0.20 18.33
CA ARG A 530 -1.84 -0.69 17.51
C ARG A 530 -1.64 -0.48 16.01
N VAL A 531 -1.31 0.73 15.59
CA VAL A 531 -1.11 1.07 14.18
C VAL A 531 0.36 1.20 13.78
N GLY A 532 1.28 1.12 14.75
CA GLY A 532 2.71 1.31 14.50
C GLY A 532 3.08 2.76 14.15
N ASP A 533 2.27 3.75 14.56
CA ASP A 533 2.56 5.17 14.31
C ASP A 533 3.56 5.72 15.33
N LEU A 534 4.86 5.64 14.99
CA LEU A 534 5.96 6.10 15.85
C LEU A 534 5.88 7.60 16.15
N TYR A 535 5.33 8.41 15.23
CA TYR A 535 5.20 9.84 15.44
C TYR A 535 4.18 10.17 16.54
N LEU A 536 2.95 9.65 16.40
CA LEU A 536 1.92 9.84 17.43
C LEU A 536 2.32 9.17 18.75
N MET A 537 2.99 8.01 18.70
CA MET A 537 3.48 7.35 19.89
C MET A 537 4.50 8.22 20.63
N GLY A 538 5.49 8.78 19.90
CA GLY A 538 6.49 9.68 20.47
C GLY A 538 5.89 10.97 21.02
N LEU A 539 4.91 11.56 20.34
CA LEU A 539 4.19 12.74 20.84
C LEU A 539 3.42 12.42 22.14
N ASN A 540 2.67 11.33 22.18
CA ASN A 540 1.94 10.95 23.40
C ASN A 540 2.89 10.74 24.58
N PHE A 541 4.02 10.07 24.39
CA PHE A 541 5.05 9.93 25.43
C PHE A 541 5.65 11.27 25.86
N THR A 542 5.87 12.19 24.93
CA THR A 542 6.38 13.54 25.23
C THR A 542 5.42 14.32 26.13
N TYR A 543 4.14 14.31 25.79
CA TYR A 543 3.11 15.00 26.61
C TYR A 543 2.78 14.26 27.90
N LEU A 544 2.90 12.93 27.95
CA LEU A 544 2.85 12.16 29.20
C LEU A 544 3.97 12.58 30.15
N ALA A 545 5.18 12.78 29.64
CA ALA A 545 6.30 13.27 30.44
C ALA A 545 5.99 14.66 31.02
N GLU A 546 5.41 15.56 30.24
CA GLU A 546 4.98 16.89 30.71
C GLU A 546 3.88 16.79 31.77
N ALA A 547 2.85 15.95 31.55
CA ALA A 547 1.76 15.76 32.51
C ALA A 547 2.27 15.17 33.83
N TYR A 548 3.14 14.16 33.78
CA TYR A 548 3.76 13.59 34.99
C TYR A 548 4.71 14.57 35.67
N TYR A 549 5.42 15.42 34.93
CA TYR A 549 6.22 16.50 35.52
C TYR A 549 5.35 17.47 36.32
N ARG A 550 4.19 17.87 35.79
CA ARG A 550 3.23 18.75 36.48
C ARG A 550 2.61 18.09 37.72
N LEU A 551 2.45 16.75 37.72
CA LEU A 551 2.03 15.96 38.87
C LEU A 551 3.18 15.71 39.88
N ASN A 552 4.38 16.22 39.62
CA ASN A 552 5.58 15.97 40.41
C ASN A 552 5.99 14.47 40.51
N LEU A 553 5.58 13.65 39.54
CA LEU A 553 5.94 12.23 39.41
C LEU A 553 7.16 12.10 38.49
N LEU A 554 8.32 12.53 39.01
CA LEU A 554 9.52 12.78 38.21
C LEU A 554 10.12 11.50 37.59
N ASP A 555 10.03 10.37 38.27
CA ASP A 555 10.42 9.05 37.76
C ASP A 555 9.66 8.68 36.49
N ARG A 556 8.32 8.83 36.50
CA ARG A 556 7.46 8.60 35.34
C ARG A 556 7.71 9.61 34.22
N ALA A 557 7.97 10.87 34.59
CA ALA A 557 8.29 11.90 33.60
C ALA A 557 9.58 11.57 32.84
N ILE A 558 10.62 11.07 33.53
CA ILE A 558 11.87 10.65 32.90
C ILE A 558 11.64 9.45 31.97
N TYR A 559 10.92 8.43 32.44
CA TYR A 559 10.63 7.24 31.64
C TYR A 559 9.94 7.61 30.31
N ASN A 560 8.85 8.37 30.38
CA ASN A 560 8.06 8.76 29.22
C ASN A 560 8.84 9.74 28.31
N GLY A 561 9.56 10.69 28.88
CA GLY A 561 10.34 11.66 28.11
C GLY A 561 11.48 11.02 27.32
N CYS A 562 12.15 10.02 27.89
CA CYS A 562 13.19 9.25 27.20
C CYS A 562 12.62 8.45 26.02
N LEU A 563 11.45 7.81 26.19
CA LEU A 563 10.77 7.10 25.10
C LEU A 563 10.30 8.08 24.01
N GLY A 564 9.66 9.20 24.39
CA GLY A 564 9.21 10.22 23.46
C GLY A 564 10.36 10.79 22.62
N MET A 565 11.47 11.13 23.28
CA MET A 565 12.69 11.62 22.64
C MET A 565 13.25 10.61 21.64
N SER A 566 13.38 9.34 22.05
CA SER A 566 13.95 8.28 21.20
C SER A 566 13.08 7.96 20.00
N PHE A 567 11.76 7.80 20.17
CA PHE A 567 10.86 7.50 19.04
C PHE A 567 10.81 8.64 18.02
N LEU A 568 10.75 9.89 18.47
CA LEU A 568 10.70 11.05 17.57
C LEU A 568 12.05 11.28 16.86
N GLU A 569 13.16 11.07 17.54
CA GLU A 569 14.49 11.19 16.93
C GLU A 569 14.72 10.11 15.87
N ARG A 570 14.33 8.87 16.16
CA ARG A 570 14.45 7.72 15.23
C ARG A 570 13.81 8.00 13.87
N ILE A 571 12.72 8.75 13.83
CA ILE A 571 12.05 9.18 12.59
C ILE A 571 12.46 10.59 12.15
N SER A 572 13.49 11.19 12.77
CA SER A 572 13.98 12.55 12.50
C SER A 572 12.92 13.65 12.64
N ALA A 573 11.88 13.44 13.46
CA ALA A 573 10.85 14.43 13.75
C ALA A 573 11.42 15.55 14.65
N GLN A 574 11.17 16.82 14.32
CA GLN A 574 11.73 17.96 15.05
C GLN A 574 11.29 18.02 16.51
N GLU A 575 10.13 17.45 16.82
CA GLU A 575 9.50 17.45 18.14
C GLU A 575 10.28 16.65 19.20
N TRP A 576 11.28 15.83 18.82
CA TRP A 576 12.18 15.19 19.78
C TRP A 576 12.86 16.22 20.71
N ARG A 577 13.07 17.45 20.21
CA ARG A 577 13.68 18.55 20.97
C ARG A 577 12.80 19.03 22.13
N GLN A 578 11.47 18.93 22.01
CA GLN A 578 10.55 19.24 23.11
C GLN A 578 10.77 18.26 24.27
N ALA A 579 10.83 16.96 23.99
CA ALA A 579 11.12 15.96 24.99
C ALA A 579 12.51 16.14 25.62
N ALA A 580 13.55 16.39 24.80
CA ALA A 580 14.91 16.64 25.26
C ALA A 580 15.00 17.89 26.15
N GLY A 581 14.28 18.96 25.81
CA GLY A 581 14.18 20.17 26.63
C GLY A 581 13.62 19.89 28.02
N LEU A 582 12.53 19.13 28.10
CA LEU A 582 11.94 18.71 29.37
C LEU A 582 12.91 17.83 30.19
N MET A 583 13.60 16.89 29.54
CA MET A 583 14.60 16.05 30.22
C MET A 583 15.77 16.87 30.76
N THR A 584 16.18 17.90 30.03
CA THR A 584 17.23 18.84 30.48
C THR A 584 16.78 19.66 31.69
N ILE A 585 15.53 20.13 31.70
CA ILE A 585 14.93 20.82 32.86
C ILE A 585 14.88 19.88 34.08
N LEU A 586 14.42 18.65 33.90
CA LEU A 586 14.38 17.65 34.95
C LEU A 586 15.77 17.37 35.54
N GLN A 587 16.76 17.17 34.67
CA GLN A 587 18.14 16.94 35.09
C GLN A 587 18.72 18.11 35.88
N GLY A 588 18.42 19.37 35.48
CA GLY A 588 18.78 20.55 36.24
C GLY A 588 18.11 20.65 37.60
N ARG A 589 16.84 20.20 37.69
CA ARG A 589 16.05 20.24 38.93
C ARG A 589 16.49 19.23 39.98
N ILE A 590 16.79 17.97 39.57
CA ILE A 590 17.09 16.88 40.50
C ILE A 590 18.58 16.54 40.60
N GLY A 591 19.40 17.15 39.79
CA GLY A 591 20.82 16.84 39.66
C GLY A 591 21.12 15.66 38.75
N ASN A 592 22.33 15.65 38.19
CA ASN A 592 22.73 14.66 37.19
C ASN A 592 22.77 13.22 37.77
N GLU A 593 23.31 13.03 38.98
CA GLU A 593 23.42 11.69 39.59
C GLU A 593 22.04 11.07 39.84
N THR A 594 21.12 11.86 40.42
CA THR A 594 19.74 11.40 40.66
C THR A 594 19.03 11.07 39.36
N PHE A 595 19.20 11.91 38.33
CA PHE A 595 18.62 11.67 37.02
C PHE A 595 19.11 10.36 36.40
N GLN A 596 20.43 10.12 36.44
CA GLN A 596 21.02 8.88 35.93
C GLN A 596 20.58 7.66 36.72
N THR A 597 20.43 7.78 38.03
CA THR A 597 19.94 6.70 38.88
C THR A 597 18.50 6.31 38.51
N LEU A 598 17.61 7.29 38.33
CA LEU A 598 16.22 7.06 37.92
C LEU A 598 16.15 6.50 36.50
N LEU A 599 16.97 6.98 35.58
CA LEU A 599 17.05 6.45 34.22
C LEU A 599 17.47 4.97 34.21
N GLN A 600 18.48 4.60 35.02
CA GLN A 600 18.94 3.21 35.15
C GLN A 600 17.88 2.30 35.78
N GLN A 601 17.09 2.79 36.74
CA GLN A 601 15.97 2.03 37.30
C GLN A 601 14.92 1.65 36.25
N HIS A 602 14.73 2.50 35.22
CA HIS A 602 13.79 2.23 34.13
C HIS A 602 14.42 1.43 32.97
N ARG A 603 15.72 1.06 33.03
CA ARG A 603 16.42 0.36 31.95
C ARG A 603 15.66 -0.90 31.48
N SER A 604 15.20 -1.72 32.42
CA SER A 604 14.45 -2.95 32.13
C SER A 604 13.13 -2.74 31.37
N LYS A 605 12.53 -1.54 31.48
CA LYS A 605 11.29 -1.16 30.80
C LYS A 605 11.54 -0.42 29.48
N ILE A 606 12.64 0.32 29.39
CA ILE A 606 13.00 1.11 28.20
C ILE A 606 13.65 0.24 27.13
N VAL A 607 14.58 -0.64 27.51
CA VAL A 607 15.30 -1.51 26.56
C VAL A 607 14.39 -2.36 25.67
N PRO A 608 13.29 -2.96 26.15
CA PRO A 608 12.36 -3.68 25.28
C PRO A 608 11.71 -2.80 24.20
N ALA A 609 11.59 -1.49 24.43
CA ALA A 609 10.96 -0.58 23.51
C ALA A 609 11.91 0.03 22.46
N ILE A 610 13.16 0.34 22.85
CA ILE A 610 14.10 1.04 21.98
C ILE A 610 15.42 0.30 21.74
N GLY A 611 15.61 -0.89 22.32
CA GLY A 611 16.84 -1.67 22.24
C GLY A 611 17.92 -1.20 23.23
N VAL A 612 18.99 -2.01 23.36
CA VAL A 612 20.15 -1.68 24.23
C VAL A 612 20.87 -0.46 23.66
N ASP A 613 21.15 -0.46 22.35
CA ASP A 613 21.85 0.63 21.67
C ASP A 613 21.06 1.96 21.77
N GLY A 614 19.72 1.89 21.65
CA GLY A 614 18.85 3.04 21.82
C GLY A 614 18.90 3.60 23.24
N PHE A 615 18.94 2.74 24.26
CA PHE A 615 19.08 3.17 25.65
C PHE A 615 20.45 3.84 25.90
N ASP A 616 21.51 3.24 25.41
CA ASP A 616 22.88 3.74 25.60
C ASP A 616 23.13 5.05 24.79
N TYR A 617 22.32 5.32 23.77
CA TYR A 617 22.33 6.56 22.99
C TYR A 617 21.60 7.73 23.67
N LEU A 618 20.68 7.52 24.60
CA LEU A 618 19.91 8.58 25.27
C LEU A 618 20.75 9.71 25.87
N PRO A 619 21.87 9.46 26.59
CA PRO A 619 22.71 10.53 27.11
C PRO A 619 23.37 11.37 26.02
N GLN A 620 23.77 10.74 24.91
CA GLN A 620 24.38 11.42 23.77
C GLN A 620 23.35 12.32 23.08
N LEU A 621 22.11 11.88 22.97
CA LEU A 621 21.02 12.64 22.39
C LEU A 621 20.68 13.90 23.21
N LEU A 622 20.71 13.82 24.53
CA LEU A 622 20.59 14.98 25.42
C LEU A 622 21.75 15.95 25.27
N GLU A 623 22.97 15.44 25.12
CA GLU A 623 24.14 16.28 24.87
C GLU A 623 24.08 16.98 23.50
N GLN A 624 23.59 16.28 22.48
CA GLN A 624 23.36 16.84 21.16
C GLN A 624 22.32 17.99 21.19
N TYR A 625 21.24 17.82 21.96
CA TYR A 625 20.25 18.89 22.16
C TYR A 625 20.86 20.14 22.82
N ARG A 626 21.75 19.97 23.80
CA ARG A 626 22.40 21.11 24.49
C ARG A 626 23.36 21.89 23.62
N ARG A 627 23.93 21.24 22.59
CA ARG A 627 24.85 21.87 21.65
C ARG A 627 24.14 22.54 20.46
N SER A 628 22.86 22.18 20.22
CA SER A 628 22.04 22.73 19.12
C SER A 628 21.26 23.97 19.56
#